data_393d2a077352b7ff390d492163f9bad8
#
_entry.id   393d2a077352b7ff390d492163f9bad8
#
_cell.length_a   1.000
_cell.length_b   1.000
_cell.length_c   1.000
_cell.angle_alpha   90.00
_cell.angle_beta   90.00
_cell.angle_gamma   90.00
#
_symmetry.space_group_name_H-M   'P 1'
#
loop_
_entity.id
_entity.type
_entity.pdbx_description
1 polymer ?
#
loop_
_entity_poly.entity_id
_entity_poly.type
_entity_poly.pdbx_seq_one_letter_code
_entity_poly.pdbx_strand_id
1 'polypeptide(L)'
;MEIIKGSSKNPVVDELLVDFFAKNHPEMDATLYTGYPIIGTTHGPYPIDATLISSEYGVVIFDLISGTESSDIIGFEERQDEIFNIVDGYLKSYKELTNRRQLKVPLTIVSYAPEVHSKIEDDEYLIFNNETLHTFFKKLDNYIDDKNFSTEDFNQVKSVIQNIKNIRESISERKITTPNSRGAKIEEVKKHIATLDPQQSKAVVESVEGVQRIRGLAGSGKTIVLAMKAAYLHAKHKDWKIVVTFNTRSLKEQFKELITRFYVSQTQTLPNWENLKILNAWGRPVSGDDDGLYHQFVKYQDDAEYYDFAQAKRKFGFEPFEKVCQEAIQKIVALQ
;
A
#
# COMPACT_ATOMS: atom_id res chain seq x y z
N MET A 1 17.61 6.75 6.14
CA MET A 1 16.72 6.48 5.01
C MET A 1 15.95 5.21 5.23
N GLU A 2 14.67 5.19 4.89
CA GLU A 2 13.82 4.00 4.98
C GLU A 2 13.50 3.49 3.57
N ILE A 3 13.57 2.16 3.37
CA ILE A 3 13.26 1.53 2.09
C ILE A 3 12.15 0.50 2.29
N ILE A 4 11.08 0.64 1.51
CA ILE A 4 9.88 -0.20 1.56
C ILE A 4 9.65 -0.81 0.19
N LYS A 5 9.99 -2.10 0.06
CA LYS A 5 9.91 -2.82 -1.21
C LYS A 5 8.52 -3.41 -1.44
N GLY A 6 7.80 -2.90 -2.43
CA GLY A 6 6.59 -3.49 -2.98
C GLY A 6 6.89 -4.44 -4.14
N SER A 7 5.84 -4.97 -4.75
CA SER A 7 5.99 -5.78 -5.96
C SER A 7 6.19 -4.85 -7.17
N SER A 8 7.34 -4.88 -7.80
CA SER A 8 7.70 -4.07 -8.96
C SER A 8 7.39 -4.78 -10.29
N LYS A 9 7.18 -4.00 -11.36
CA LYS A 9 7.11 -4.53 -12.73
C LYS A 9 8.51 -4.88 -13.25
N ASN A 10 9.54 -4.14 -12.79
CA ASN A 10 10.94 -4.27 -13.20
C ASN A 10 11.82 -4.58 -11.98
N PRO A 11 11.80 -5.81 -11.42
CA PRO A 11 12.48 -6.12 -10.16
C PRO A 11 13.99 -5.88 -10.19
N VAL A 12 14.64 -6.08 -11.34
CA VAL A 12 16.09 -5.86 -11.49
C VAL A 12 16.44 -4.39 -11.39
N VAL A 13 15.73 -3.53 -12.13
CA VAL A 13 15.95 -2.08 -12.13
C VAL A 13 15.63 -1.49 -10.75
N ASP A 14 14.58 -2.01 -10.13
CA ASP A 14 14.15 -1.67 -8.78
C ASP A 14 15.25 -1.94 -7.75
N GLU A 15 15.86 -3.12 -7.83
CA GLU A 15 16.95 -3.51 -6.93
C GLU A 15 18.20 -2.63 -7.10
N LEU A 16 18.54 -2.25 -8.32
CA LEU A 16 19.65 -1.32 -8.60
C LEU A 16 19.38 0.06 -7.99
N LEU A 17 18.17 0.59 -8.12
CA LEU A 17 17.77 1.86 -7.49
C LEU A 17 17.84 1.79 -5.97
N VAL A 18 17.30 0.74 -5.38
CA VAL A 18 17.33 0.49 -3.92
C VAL A 18 18.77 0.41 -3.42
N ASP A 19 19.61 -0.34 -4.10
CA ASP A 19 21.02 -0.51 -3.76
C ASP A 19 21.79 0.82 -3.81
N PHE A 20 21.51 1.66 -4.80
CA PHE A 20 22.12 2.98 -4.90
C PHE A 20 21.80 3.82 -3.66
N PHE A 21 20.53 3.93 -3.29
CA PHE A 21 20.13 4.74 -2.15
C PHE A 21 20.60 4.15 -0.82
N ALA A 22 20.50 2.85 -0.64
CA ALA A 22 20.93 2.17 0.58
C ALA A 22 22.44 2.32 0.85
N LYS A 23 23.26 2.28 -0.21
CA LYS A 23 24.72 2.37 -0.11
C LYS A 23 25.22 3.81 0.01
N ASN A 24 24.64 4.74 -0.75
CA ASN A 24 25.19 6.09 -0.86
C ASN A 24 24.50 7.11 0.06
N HIS A 25 23.24 6.86 0.48
CA HIS A 25 22.45 7.84 1.23
C HIS A 25 21.69 7.21 2.44
N PRO A 26 22.35 6.36 3.27
CA PRO A 26 21.67 5.66 4.36
C PRO A 26 21.11 6.60 5.43
N GLU A 27 21.74 7.76 5.66
CA GLU A 27 21.36 8.72 6.70
C GLU A 27 20.32 9.77 6.22
N MET A 28 19.88 9.69 4.97
CA MET A 28 18.92 10.66 4.43
C MET A 28 17.58 10.54 5.15
N ASP A 29 16.97 11.67 5.51
CA ASP A 29 15.60 11.73 6.02
C ASP A 29 14.60 11.60 4.86
N ALA A 30 14.40 10.36 4.42
CA ALA A 30 13.55 10.02 3.31
C ALA A 30 13.01 8.59 3.42
N THR A 31 11.90 8.33 2.72
CA THR A 31 11.33 7.00 2.52
C THR A 31 11.25 6.71 1.03
N LEU A 32 11.90 5.64 0.58
CA LEU A 32 11.80 5.11 -0.79
C LEU A 32 10.80 3.95 -0.80
N TYR A 33 9.75 4.10 -1.58
CA TYR A 33 8.80 3.04 -1.89
C TYR A 33 9.09 2.50 -3.28
N THR A 34 9.05 1.19 -3.47
CA THR A 34 9.03 0.57 -4.80
C THR A 34 7.70 -0.11 -5.05
N GLY A 35 7.19 -0.03 -6.30
CA GLY A 35 5.89 -0.54 -6.69
C GLY A 35 4.70 0.06 -5.93
N TYR A 36 4.83 1.29 -5.44
CA TYR A 36 3.83 2.00 -4.65
C TYR A 36 4.01 3.53 -4.80
N PRO A 37 2.93 4.37 -4.78
CA PRO A 37 1.52 3.98 -4.62
C PRO A 37 0.89 3.43 -5.90
N ILE A 38 -0.38 3.01 -5.81
CA ILE A 38 -1.26 2.83 -6.94
C ILE A 38 -2.22 4.01 -6.95
N ILE A 39 -2.29 4.74 -8.06
CA ILE A 39 -3.14 5.92 -8.20
C ILE A 39 -4.33 5.57 -9.08
N GLY A 40 -5.55 5.86 -8.60
CA GLY A 40 -6.77 5.67 -9.38
C GLY A 40 -6.90 6.75 -10.46
N THR A 41 -7.07 6.33 -11.71
CA THR A 41 -7.36 7.20 -12.85
C THR A 41 -8.67 6.81 -13.53
N THR A 42 -9.16 7.65 -14.43
CA THR A 42 -10.36 7.35 -15.25
C THR A 42 -10.18 6.13 -16.14
N HIS A 43 -8.93 5.74 -16.43
CA HIS A 43 -8.57 4.57 -17.22
C HIS A 43 -8.25 3.33 -16.38
N GLY A 44 -8.39 3.44 -15.05
CA GLY A 44 -8.12 2.38 -14.09
C GLY A 44 -6.94 2.68 -13.15
N PRO A 45 -6.48 1.69 -12.38
CA PRO A 45 -5.36 1.88 -11.46
C PRO A 45 -4.05 2.07 -12.22
N TYR A 46 -3.31 3.11 -11.87
CA TYR A 46 -1.98 3.44 -12.40
C TYR A 46 -0.93 3.16 -11.31
N PRO A 47 -0.16 2.07 -11.42
CA PRO A 47 0.89 1.75 -10.46
C PRO A 47 2.12 2.63 -10.72
N ILE A 48 2.64 3.23 -9.68
CA ILE A 48 3.91 3.97 -9.70
C ILE A 48 5.06 2.98 -9.45
N ASP A 49 6.13 3.09 -10.24
CA ASP A 49 7.26 2.18 -10.15
C ASP A 49 8.05 2.40 -8.86
N ALA A 50 8.51 3.64 -8.60
CA ALA A 50 9.08 3.97 -7.30
C ALA A 50 8.81 5.42 -6.91
N THR A 51 8.76 5.68 -5.60
CA THR A 51 8.49 7.00 -5.01
C THR A 51 9.45 7.27 -3.87
N LEU A 52 10.24 8.33 -3.98
CA LEU A 52 11.03 8.88 -2.89
C LEU A 52 10.26 10.04 -2.25
N ILE A 53 10.02 9.96 -0.96
CA ILE A 53 9.46 11.06 -0.18
C ILE A 53 10.55 11.58 0.74
N SER A 54 10.98 12.80 0.54
CA SER A 54 12.09 13.42 1.26
C SER A 54 11.66 14.72 1.91
N SER A 55 12.15 14.97 3.14
CA SER A 55 11.97 16.25 3.83
C SER A 55 12.71 17.40 3.16
N GLU A 56 13.66 17.11 2.27
CA GLU A 56 14.47 18.11 1.53
C GLU A 56 13.99 18.31 0.09
N TYR A 57 13.62 17.21 -0.60
CA TYR A 57 13.30 17.22 -2.03
C TYR A 57 11.80 17.03 -2.34
N GLY A 58 10.95 16.90 -1.32
CA GLY A 58 9.52 16.67 -1.53
C GLY A 58 9.24 15.27 -2.06
N VAL A 59 8.53 15.17 -3.17
CA VAL A 59 8.13 13.93 -3.83
C VAL A 59 8.89 13.76 -5.12
N VAL A 60 9.66 12.68 -5.23
CA VAL A 60 10.34 12.31 -6.48
C VAL A 60 9.79 10.96 -6.93
N ILE A 61 9.26 10.93 -8.14
CA ILE A 61 8.71 9.72 -8.77
C ILE A 61 9.73 9.19 -9.78
N PHE A 62 9.98 7.90 -9.74
CA PHE A 62 10.85 7.23 -10.70
C PHE A 62 10.02 6.43 -11.71
N ASP A 63 10.26 6.69 -13.00
CA ASP A 63 9.89 5.85 -14.14
C ASP A 63 11.05 4.87 -14.38
N LEU A 64 10.86 3.59 -14.08
CA LEU A 64 11.89 2.57 -14.16
C LEU A 64 11.88 1.90 -15.54
N ILE A 65 12.92 2.13 -16.31
CA ILE A 65 13.06 1.65 -17.68
C ILE A 65 14.02 0.47 -17.70
N SER A 66 13.54 -0.68 -18.18
CA SER A 66 14.36 -1.86 -18.46
C SER A 66 14.82 -1.86 -19.92
N GLY A 67 16.02 -2.40 -20.17
CA GLY A 67 16.63 -2.48 -21.50
C GLY A 67 18.03 -1.92 -21.53
N THR A 68 18.76 -2.21 -22.60
CA THR A 68 20.18 -1.86 -22.76
C THR A 68 20.44 -0.91 -23.93
N GLU A 69 19.44 -0.72 -24.79
CA GLU A 69 19.57 0.04 -26.02
C GLU A 69 18.94 1.44 -25.89
N SER A 70 19.44 2.38 -26.69
CA SER A 70 18.87 3.74 -26.74
C SER A 70 17.43 3.76 -27.23
N SER A 71 16.97 2.72 -27.95
CA SER A 71 15.57 2.55 -28.35
C SER A 71 14.63 2.31 -27.17
N ASP A 72 15.11 1.75 -26.06
CA ASP A 72 14.31 1.41 -24.90
C ASP A 72 13.87 2.64 -24.11
N ILE A 73 14.58 3.76 -24.26
CA ILE A 73 14.25 5.03 -23.63
C ILE A 73 13.38 5.95 -24.49
N ILE A 74 13.09 5.59 -25.74
CA ILE A 74 12.25 6.43 -26.61
C ILE A 74 10.88 6.67 -25.94
N GLY A 75 10.44 7.94 -25.95
CA GLY A 75 9.18 8.36 -25.36
C GLY A 75 9.21 8.46 -23.81
N PHE A 76 10.38 8.58 -23.20
CA PHE A 76 10.46 8.79 -21.76
C PHE A 76 9.92 10.17 -21.34
N GLU A 77 10.03 11.16 -22.21
CA GLU A 77 9.51 12.51 -22.01
C GLU A 77 7.98 12.48 -21.86
N GLU A 78 7.29 11.85 -22.80
CA GLU A 78 5.84 11.71 -22.76
C GLU A 78 5.38 10.89 -21.55
N ARG A 79 6.17 9.88 -21.13
CA ARG A 79 5.86 9.11 -19.91
C ARG A 79 6.04 9.95 -18.66
N GLN A 80 7.10 10.79 -18.58
CA GLN A 80 7.29 11.71 -17.45
C GLN A 80 6.12 12.70 -17.35
N ASP A 81 5.67 13.25 -18.48
CA ASP A 81 4.51 14.16 -18.53
C ASP A 81 3.22 13.46 -18.09
N GLU A 82 2.99 12.24 -18.55
CA GLU A 82 1.84 11.44 -18.14
C GLU A 82 1.86 11.19 -16.61
N ILE A 83 2.99 10.72 -16.08
CA ILE A 83 3.17 10.46 -14.65
C ILE A 83 2.99 11.75 -13.86
N PHE A 84 3.58 12.86 -14.31
CA PHE A 84 3.43 14.15 -13.65
C PHE A 84 1.96 14.56 -13.56
N ASN A 85 1.24 14.51 -14.67
CA ASN A 85 -0.18 14.91 -14.71
C ASN A 85 -1.04 14.03 -13.78
N ILE A 86 -0.77 12.73 -13.73
CA ILE A 86 -1.49 11.79 -12.85
C ILE A 86 -1.21 12.10 -11.38
N VAL A 87 0.07 12.23 -11.00
CA VAL A 87 0.48 12.41 -9.60
C VAL A 87 0.11 13.81 -9.11
N ASP A 88 0.34 14.86 -9.92
CA ASP A 88 -0.03 16.23 -9.62
C ASP A 88 -1.55 16.35 -9.40
N GLY A 89 -2.34 15.79 -10.32
CA GLY A 89 -3.79 15.74 -10.20
C GLY A 89 -4.26 15.00 -8.95
N TYR A 90 -3.63 13.86 -8.64
CA TYR A 90 -3.93 13.10 -7.43
C TYR A 90 -3.62 13.91 -6.16
N LEU A 91 -2.42 14.49 -6.05
CA LEU A 91 -2.04 15.27 -4.88
C LEU A 91 -2.87 16.55 -4.76
N LYS A 92 -3.19 17.23 -5.85
CA LYS A 92 -4.04 18.44 -5.88
C LYS A 92 -5.51 18.17 -5.54
N SER A 93 -5.98 16.94 -5.60
CA SER A 93 -7.32 16.60 -5.12
C SER A 93 -7.49 16.83 -3.61
N TYR A 94 -6.37 16.89 -2.88
CA TYR A 94 -6.31 17.18 -1.45
C TYR A 94 -6.00 18.67 -1.22
N LYS A 95 -7.02 19.45 -0.82
CA LYS A 95 -6.92 20.91 -0.66
C LYS A 95 -5.80 21.38 0.26
N GLU A 96 -5.46 20.57 1.26
CA GLU A 96 -4.41 20.87 2.24
C GLU A 96 -3.01 20.84 1.62
N LEU A 97 -2.83 20.07 0.55
CA LEU A 97 -1.55 19.98 -0.17
C LEU A 97 -1.36 21.12 -1.17
N THR A 98 -2.35 21.98 -1.32
CA THR A 98 -2.32 23.06 -2.32
C THR A 98 -2.30 24.45 -1.68
N ASN A 99 -1.59 25.35 -2.33
CA ASN A 99 -1.66 26.79 -2.12
C ASN A 99 -1.98 27.46 -3.47
N ARG A 100 -3.15 28.09 -3.60
CA ARG A 100 -3.61 28.80 -4.81
C ARG A 100 -3.61 27.98 -6.11
N ARG A 101 -3.60 26.71 -6.20
CA ARG A 101 -3.50 25.79 -7.34
C ARG A 101 -2.11 25.16 -7.54
N GLN A 102 -1.12 25.53 -6.75
CA GLN A 102 0.20 24.89 -6.76
C GLN A 102 0.32 23.92 -5.60
N LEU A 103 1.08 22.86 -5.76
CA LEU A 103 1.45 21.98 -4.65
C LEU A 103 2.34 22.75 -3.67
N LYS A 104 2.19 22.48 -2.38
CA LYS A 104 3.03 23.04 -1.31
C LYS A 104 4.39 22.37 -1.21
N VAL A 105 4.56 21.21 -1.85
CA VAL A 105 5.81 20.48 -1.89
C VAL A 105 6.22 20.24 -3.33
N PRO A 106 7.52 20.23 -3.65
CA PRO A 106 7.99 19.90 -4.98
C PRO A 106 7.56 18.50 -5.41
N LEU A 107 7.17 18.36 -6.67
CA LEU A 107 6.94 17.08 -7.35
C LEU A 107 7.87 17.02 -8.56
N THR A 108 8.74 16.04 -8.58
CA THR A 108 9.71 15.82 -9.66
C THR A 108 9.56 14.41 -10.21
N ILE A 109 9.57 14.28 -11.52
CA ILE A 109 9.57 12.97 -12.20
C ILE A 109 10.97 12.72 -12.75
N VAL A 110 11.45 11.49 -12.66
CA VAL A 110 12.77 11.08 -13.06
C VAL A 110 12.69 9.73 -13.77
N SER A 111 13.27 9.61 -14.95
CA SER A 111 13.45 8.29 -15.59
C SER A 111 14.79 7.68 -15.17
N TYR A 112 14.78 6.39 -14.87
CA TYR A 112 15.97 5.63 -14.53
C TYR A 112 16.11 4.39 -15.42
N ALA A 113 17.12 4.42 -16.29
CA ALA A 113 17.45 3.38 -17.26
C ALA A 113 18.88 2.86 -16.99
N PRO A 114 19.07 1.99 -15.96
CA PRO A 114 20.40 1.67 -15.43
C PRO A 114 21.37 1.05 -16.45
N GLU A 115 20.87 0.26 -17.37
CA GLU A 115 21.69 -0.54 -18.30
C GLU A 115 21.86 0.12 -19.68
N VAL A 116 21.29 1.32 -19.88
CA VAL A 116 21.50 2.09 -21.12
C VAL A 116 22.80 2.87 -21.01
N HIS A 117 23.82 2.50 -21.81
CA HIS A 117 25.14 3.09 -21.76
C HIS A 117 25.31 4.33 -22.65
N SER A 118 24.33 4.73 -23.43
CA SER A 118 24.38 5.95 -24.21
C SER A 118 24.43 7.18 -23.32
N LYS A 119 25.17 8.21 -23.75
CA LYS A 119 25.13 9.50 -23.06
C LYS A 119 23.74 10.11 -23.26
N ILE A 120 22.94 10.08 -22.21
CA ILE A 120 21.63 10.66 -22.20
C ILE A 120 21.75 11.97 -21.43
N GLU A 121 21.63 13.08 -22.15
CA GLU A 121 21.52 14.41 -21.53
C GLU A 121 20.28 15.07 -22.13
N ASP A 122 19.39 15.49 -21.27
CA ASP A 122 18.25 16.32 -21.60
C ASP A 122 18.26 17.53 -20.67
N ASP A 123 17.91 18.70 -21.18
CA ASP A 123 17.93 19.95 -20.43
C ASP A 123 16.60 20.19 -19.69
N GLU A 124 15.52 19.56 -20.13
CA GLU A 124 14.16 19.74 -19.59
C GLU A 124 13.72 18.54 -18.74
N TYR A 125 14.13 17.33 -19.09
CA TYR A 125 13.72 16.10 -18.42
C TYR A 125 14.88 15.42 -17.70
N LEU A 126 14.61 14.92 -16.49
CA LEU A 126 15.63 14.22 -15.69
C LEU A 126 15.67 12.74 -16.02
N ILE A 127 16.76 12.30 -16.64
CA ILE A 127 17.01 10.88 -16.92
C ILE A 127 18.41 10.49 -16.47
N PHE A 128 18.51 9.29 -15.87
CA PHE A 128 19.74 8.74 -15.33
C PHE A 128 19.96 7.28 -15.72
N ASN A 129 21.21 6.90 -15.84
CA ASN A 129 21.65 5.51 -15.88
C ASN A 129 22.60 5.25 -14.69
N ASN A 130 23.17 4.04 -14.59
CA ASN A 130 24.09 3.69 -13.50
C ASN A 130 25.34 4.59 -13.47
N GLU A 131 25.81 5.08 -14.61
CA GLU A 131 27.01 5.95 -14.69
C GLU A 131 26.71 7.37 -14.22
N THR A 132 25.50 7.88 -14.46
CA THR A 132 25.11 9.26 -14.17
C THR A 132 24.34 9.41 -12.86
N LEU A 133 23.84 8.33 -12.28
CA LEU A 133 23.01 8.36 -11.06
C LEU A 133 23.72 9.03 -9.87
N HIS A 134 25.05 8.98 -9.80
CA HIS A 134 25.82 9.67 -8.76
C HIS A 134 25.64 11.20 -8.80
N THR A 135 25.19 11.78 -9.92
CA THR A 135 24.90 13.21 -10.05
C THR A 135 23.46 13.58 -9.69
N PHE A 136 22.63 12.61 -9.28
CA PHE A 136 21.20 12.74 -9.04
C PHE A 136 20.85 13.95 -8.18
N PHE A 137 21.39 14.03 -6.97
CA PHE A 137 21.06 15.12 -6.06
C PHE A 137 21.56 16.49 -6.55
N LYS A 138 22.72 16.54 -7.19
CA LYS A 138 23.23 17.78 -7.78
C LYS A 138 22.34 18.30 -8.91
N LYS A 139 21.81 17.41 -9.76
CA LYS A 139 20.85 17.79 -10.79
C LYS A 139 19.52 18.20 -10.18
N LEU A 140 19.05 17.47 -9.16
CA LEU A 140 17.83 17.78 -8.45
C LEU A 140 17.87 19.13 -7.72
N ASP A 141 19.04 19.49 -7.13
CA ASP A 141 19.30 20.80 -6.53
C ASP A 141 19.15 21.96 -7.52
N ASN A 142 19.54 21.74 -8.77
CA ASN A 142 19.40 22.74 -9.82
C ASN A 142 18.01 22.79 -10.44
N TYR A 143 17.24 21.70 -10.33
CA TYR A 143 15.91 21.57 -10.93
C TYR A 143 14.78 22.06 -10.01
N ILE A 144 14.95 21.97 -8.70
CA ILE A 144 13.96 22.36 -7.71
C ILE A 144 14.26 23.80 -7.24
N ASP A 145 13.47 24.76 -7.70
CA ASP A 145 13.65 26.18 -7.38
C ASP A 145 13.27 26.53 -5.93
N ASP A 146 12.24 25.91 -5.37
CA ASP A 146 11.75 26.17 -4.01
C ASP A 146 11.70 24.91 -3.18
N LYS A 147 12.58 24.83 -2.20
CA LYS A 147 12.66 23.74 -1.20
C LYS A 147 12.04 24.14 0.14
N ASN A 148 11.38 25.31 0.22
CA ASN A 148 10.80 25.81 1.47
C ASN A 148 9.39 25.26 1.68
N PHE A 149 9.28 24.03 2.15
CA PHE A 149 8.03 23.47 2.64
C PHE A 149 8.15 23.03 4.10
N SER A 150 7.04 23.10 4.82
CA SER A 150 7.04 22.80 6.26
C SER A 150 7.07 21.30 6.53
N THR A 151 7.54 20.91 7.73
CA THR A 151 7.42 19.54 8.21
C THR A 151 5.97 19.06 8.23
N GLU A 152 5.01 19.97 8.43
CA GLU A 152 3.57 19.65 8.39
C GLU A 152 3.14 19.29 6.97
N ASP A 153 3.53 20.09 5.95
CA ASP A 153 3.23 19.80 4.55
C ASP A 153 3.85 18.47 4.11
N PHE A 154 5.10 18.19 4.50
CA PHE A 154 5.76 16.91 4.28
C PHE A 154 4.97 15.72 4.86
N ASN A 155 4.57 15.82 6.13
CA ASN A 155 3.78 14.79 6.80
C ASN A 155 2.40 14.61 6.16
N GLN A 156 1.78 15.67 5.67
CA GLN A 156 0.51 15.61 4.96
C GLN A 156 0.65 14.86 3.63
N VAL A 157 1.69 15.17 2.84
CA VAL A 157 1.98 14.45 1.59
C VAL A 157 2.26 12.97 1.87
N LYS A 158 3.09 12.67 2.85
CA LYS A 158 3.37 11.29 3.26
C LYS A 158 2.09 10.54 3.62
N SER A 159 1.18 11.16 4.36
CA SER A 159 -0.12 10.60 4.73
C SER A 159 -1.03 10.32 3.52
N VAL A 160 -1.03 11.22 2.53
CA VAL A 160 -1.80 11.05 1.29
C VAL A 160 -1.23 9.92 0.46
N ILE A 161 0.09 9.90 0.23
CA ILE A 161 0.75 8.82 -0.52
C ILE A 161 0.55 7.47 0.17
N GLN A 162 0.62 7.42 1.50
CA GLN A 162 0.31 6.21 2.28
C GLN A 162 -1.18 5.84 2.30
N ASN A 163 -2.04 6.66 1.66
CA ASN A 163 -3.49 6.45 1.58
C ASN A 163 -4.23 6.35 2.94
N ILE A 164 -3.70 6.99 3.98
CA ILE A 164 -4.29 6.93 5.33
C ILE A 164 -5.31 8.03 5.53
N LYS A 165 -5.20 9.13 4.82
CA LYS A 165 -6.07 10.29 5.00
C LYS A 165 -7.55 9.96 4.77
N ASN A 166 -7.83 9.11 3.79
CA ASN A 166 -9.19 8.67 3.46
C ASN A 166 -9.89 7.87 4.59
N ILE A 167 -9.14 7.39 5.59
CA ILE A 167 -9.73 6.72 6.77
C ILE A 167 -10.42 7.72 7.70
N ARG A 168 -9.95 8.96 7.75
CA ARG A 168 -10.35 9.95 8.75
C ARG A 168 -11.57 10.77 8.37
N GLU A 169 -11.74 11.08 7.11
CA GLU A 169 -12.89 11.86 6.64
C GLU A 169 -14.24 11.18 6.92
N SER A 170 -14.21 9.89 7.19
CA SER A 170 -15.38 9.09 7.50
C SER A 170 -15.68 8.89 8.99
N ILE A 171 -14.74 9.16 9.87
CA ILE A 171 -15.02 9.25 11.31
C ILE A 171 -15.60 10.65 11.51
N SER A 172 -16.95 10.75 11.56
CA SER A 172 -17.71 11.99 11.66
C SER A 172 -16.96 13.05 12.48
N GLU A 173 -16.63 14.17 11.86
CA GLU A 173 -16.10 15.36 12.55
C GLU A 173 -17.10 15.71 13.65
N ARG A 174 -16.74 15.47 14.89
CA ARG A 174 -17.49 15.98 16.03
C ARG A 174 -17.33 17.50 15.98
N LYS A 175 -18.42 18.22 15.80
CA LYS A 175 -18.41 19.68 15.93
C LYS A 175 -17.90 20.02 17.34
N ILE A 176 -16.64 20.46 17.40
CA ILE A 176 -16.02 20.91 18.64
C ILE A 176 -16.59 22.29 18.94
N THR A 177 -17.46 22.38 19.93
CA THR A 177 -18.08 23.64 20.36
C THR A 177 -17.23 24.38 21.40
N THR A 178 -16.29 23.70 22.06
CA THR A 178 -15.48 24.29 23.14
C THR A 178 -14.00 24.04 22.90
N PRO A 179 -13.18 25.10 22.63
CA PRO A 179 -11.72 25.02 22.56
C PRO A 179 -11.16 24.43 23.87
N ASN A 180 -10.10 23.61 23.78
CA ASN A 180 -9.45 22.93 24.94
C ASN A 180 -10.29 21.87 25.66
N SER A 181 -11.45 21.48 25.15
CA SER A 181 -12.20 20.35 25.68
C SER A 181 -11.45 19.00 25.50
N ARG A 182 -11.83 17.97 26.27
CA ARG A 182 -11.32 16.59 26.03
C ARG A 182 -11.53 16.14 24.57
N GLY A 183 -12.64 16.55 23.96
CA GLY A 183 -12.93 16.30 22.55
C GLY A 183 -11.94 17.00 21.60
N ALA A 184 -11.59 18.27 21.89
CA ALA A 184 -10.61 19.02 21.11
C ALA A 184 -9.21 18.38 21.20
N LYS A 185 -8.78 17.98 22.40
CA LYS A 185 -7.50 17.27 22.60
C LYS A 185 -7.47 15.91 21.91
N ILE A 186 -8.58 15.18 21.90
CA ILE A 186 -8.68 13.91 21.19
C ILE A 186 -8.61 14.12 19.67
N GLU A 187 -9.24 15.16 19.13
CA GLU A 187 -9.13 15.49 17.71
C GLU A 187 -7.73 15.99 17.33
N GLU A 188 -7.08 16.75 18.21
CA GLU A 188 -5.68 17.16 18.02
C GLU A 188 -4.73 15.94 18.01
N VAL A 189 -4.86 15.02 18.96
CA VAL A 189 -4.11 13.76 18.98
C VAL A 189 -4.41 12.91 17.73
N LYS A 190 -5.67 12.85 17.30
CA LYS A 190 -6.04 12.17 16.05
C LYS A 190 -5.41 12.84 14.81
N LYS A 191 -5.26 14.15 14.79
CA LYS A 191 -4.54 14.85 13.71
C LYS A 191 -3.06 14.51 13.67
N HIS A 192 -2.43 14.31 14.81
CA HIS A 192 -1.01 13.92 14.91
C HIS A 192 -0.73 12.44 14.56
N ILE A 193 -1.71 11.54 14.67
CA ILE A 193 -1.55 10.11 14.30
C ILE A 193 -1.82 9.90 12.79
N ALA A 194 -1.27 10.74 11.93
CA ALA A 194 -1.71 10.82 10.53
C ALA A 194 -0.86 10.03 9.53
N THR A 195 0.13 9.27 9.96
CA THR A 195 0.96 8.47 9.06
C THR A 195 1.09 7.03 9.59
N LEU A 196 1.22 6.06 8.70
CA LEU A 196 1.70 4.73 9.08
C LEU A 196 3.15 4.89 9.56
N ASP A 197 3.47 4.22 10.65
CA ASP A 197 4.88 4.06 10.98
C ASP A 197 5.57 3.19 9.91
N PRO A 198 6.91 3.24 9.85
CA PRO A 198 7.69 2.50 8.88
C PRO A 198 7.37 1.00 8.83
N GLN A 199 7.20 0.35 9.98
CA GLN A 199 6.90 -1.07 10.06
C GLN A 199 5.50 -1.40 9.56
N GLN A 200 4.52 -0.53 9.82
CA GLN A 200 3.17 -0.66 9.28
C GLN A 200 3.16 -0.50 7.76
N SER A 201 3.84 0.51 7.23
CA SER A 201 3.98 0.73 5.78
C SER A 201 4.63 -0.46 5.10
N LYS A 202 5.70 -0.97 5.69
CA LYS A 202 6.39 -2.19 5.25
C LYS A 202 5.44 -3.39 5.25
N ALA A 203 4.67 -3.58 6.33
CA ALA A 203 3.71 -4.68 6.44
C ALA A 203 2.59 -4.62 5.39
N VAL A 204 2.17 -3.41 4.95
CA VAL A 204 1.17 -3.22 3.89
C VAL A 204 1.76 -3.56 2.52
N VAL A 205 2.91 -2.98 2.18
CA VAL A 205 3.45 -2.96 0.82
C VAL A 205 4.28 -4.19 0.50
N GLU A 206 5.09 -4.69 1.44
CA GLU A 206 5.94 -5.86 1.19
C GLU A 206 5.11 -7.13 0.91
N SER A 207 5.43 -7.79 -0.18
CA SER A 207 4.95 -9.14 -0.50
C SER A 207 6.05 -10.14 -0.16
N VAL A 208 5.78 -10.99 0.83
CA VAL A 208 6.71 -12.03 1.30
C VAL A 208 6.18 -13.38 0.80
N GLU A 209 7.04 -14.17 0.22
CA GLU A 209 6.71 -15.57 -0.04
C GLU A 209 6.56 -16.34 1.28
N GLY A 210 5.45 -17.05 1.44
CA GLY A 210 5.15 -17.82 2.63
C GLY A 210 4.40 -17.02 3.72
N VAL A 211 4.65 -17.36 4.98
CA VAL A 211 3.88 -16.84 6.12
C VAL A 211 4.49 -15.55 6.67
N GLN A 212 3.78 -14.45 6.52
CA GLN A 212 4.10 -13.18 7.19
C GLN A 212 3.30 -13.05 8.50
N ARG A 213 3.98 -12.89 9.63
CA ARG A 213 3.33 -12.69 10.94
C ARG A 213 3.45 -11.24 11.40
N ILE A 214 2.31 -10.55 11.53
CA ILE A 214 2.23 -9.18 12.04
C ILE A 214 1.85 -9.23 13.53
N ARG A 215 2.74 -8.72 14.40
CA ARG A 215 2.50 -8.62 15.84
C ARG A 215 2.43 -7.16 16.27
N GLY A 216 1.68 -6.89 17.33
CA GLY A 216 1.55 -5.54 17.90
C GLY A 216 0.56 -5.53 19.05
N LEU A 217 0.63 -4.50 19.90
CA LEU A 217 -0.28 -4.30 21.04
C LEU A 217 -1.73 -4.10 20.56
N ALA A 218 -2.68 -4.21 21.48
CA ALA A 218 -4.06 -3.82 21.22
C ALA A 218 -4.11 -2.33 20.82
N GLY A 219 -4.88 -2.00 19.77
CA GLY A 219 -4.96 -0.62 19.25
C GLY A 219 -3.81 -0.20 18.30
N SER A 220 -2.81 -1.04 18.03
CA SER A 220 -1.70 -0.73 17.12
C SER A 220 -2.06 -0.74 15.62
N GLY A 221 -3.31 -0.65 15.24
CA GLY A 221 -3.72 -0.53 13.83
C GLY A 221 -3.66 -1.81 13.00
N LYS A 222 -3.43 -3.00 13.57
CA LYS A 222 -3.30 -4.27 12.83
C LYS A 222 -4.43 -4.53 11.84
N THR A 223 -5.69 -4.24 12.23
CA THR A 223 -6.86 -4.41 11.36
C THR A 223 -6.80 -3.48 10.15
N ILE A 224 -6.34 -2.25 10.35
CA ILE A 224 -6.14 -1.27 9.27
C ILE A 224 -5.06 -1.75 8.32
N VAL A 225 -3.92 -2.16 8.84
CA VAL A 225 -2.79 -2.71 8.05
C VAL A 225 -3.24 -3.90 7.21
N LEU A 226 -3.99 -4.84 7.77
CA LEU A 226 -4.52 -6.00 7.03
C LEU A 226 -5.53 -5.61 5.95
N ALA A 227 -6.43 -4.65 6.24
CA ALA A 227 -7.38 -4.16 5.26
C ALA A 227 -6.70 -3.41 4.10
N MET A 228 -5.69 -2.57 4.41
CA MET A 228 -4.88 -1.89 3.40
C MET A 228 -4.09 -2.88 2.55
N LYS A 229 -3.46 -3.89 3.17
CA LYS A 229 -2.75 -4.95 2.44
C LYS A 229 -3.66 -5.71 1.50
N ALA A 230 -4.86 -6.10 1.95
CA ALA A 230 -5.84 -6.79 1.12
C ALA A 230 -6.28 -5.93 -0.08
N ALA A 231 -6.56 -4.64 0.15
CA ALA A 231 -6.91 -3.70 -0.91
C ALA A 231 -5.76 -3.51 -1.91
N TYR A 232 -4.54 -3.31 -1.41
CA TYR A 232 -3.34 -3.14 -2.23
C TYR A 232 -3.06 -4.37 -3.11
N LEU A 233 -3.07 -5.57 -2.53
CA LEU A 233 -2.85 -6.80 -3.28
C LEU A 233 -3.93 -7.03 -4.34
N HIS A 234 -5.20 -6.75 -4.01
CA HIS A 234 -6.32 -6.87 -4.96
C HIS A 234 -6.25 -5.85 -6.09
N ALA A 235 -5.80 -4.62 -5.80
CA ALA A 235 -5.59 -3.60 -6.83
C ALA A 235 -4.44 -3.97 -7.78
N LYS A 236 -3.39 -4.57 -7.26
CA LYS A 236 -2.19 -4.93 -8.01
C LYS A 236 -2.33 -6.23 -8.78
N HIS A 237 -2.99 -7.22 -8.21
CA HIS A 237 -3.13 -8.58 -8.76
C HIS A 237 -4.62 -8.91 -8.93
N LYS A 238 -5.23 -8.40 -10.00
CA LYS A 238 -6.69 -8.51 -10.24
C LYS A 238 -7.20 -9.95 -10.31
N ASP A 239 -6.33 -10.88 -10.74
CA ASP A 239 -6.68 -12.30 -10.91
C ASP A 239 -6.45 -13.14 -9.64
N TRP A 240 -5.83 -12.56 -8.61
CA TRP A 240 -5.60 -13.30 -7.37
C TRP A 240 -6.91 -13.49 -6.60
N LYS A 241 -7.08 -14.70 -6.09
CA LYS A 241 -8.14 -15.02 -5.14
C LYS A 241 -7.63 -14.77 -3.73
N ILE A 242 -8.12 -13.70 -3.11
CA ILE A 242 -7.72 -13.24 -1.79
C ILE A 242 -8.83 -13.55 -0.80
N VAL A 243 -8.49 -14.13 0.35
CA VAL A 243 -9.43 -14.36 1.45
C VAL A 243 -8.95 -13.64 2.69
N VAL A 244 -9.77 -12.76 3.22
CA VAL A 244 -9.59 -12.14 4.54
C VAL A 244 -10.44 -12.91 5.55
N THR A 245 -9.78 -13.46 6.58
CA THR A 245 -10.47 -14.26 7.59
C THR A 245 -10.22 -13.75 9.00
N PHE A 246 -11.16 -13.98 9.91
CA PHE A 246 -11.15 -13.54 11.31
C PHE A 246 -12.01 -14.45 12.19
N ASN A 247 -11.71 -14.49 13.49
CA ASN A 247 -12.48 -15.28 14.44
C ASN A 247 -13.75 -14.58 14.92
N THR A 248 -13.75 -13.24 15.00
CA THR A 248 -14.84 -12.44 15.57
C THR A 248 -15.76 -11.91 14.47
N ARG A 249 -17.00 -12.37 14.42
CA ARG A 249 -17.99 -12.03 13.36
C ARG A 249 -18.23 -10.53 13.16
N SER A 250 -18.17 -9.74 14.23
CA SER A 250 -18.38 -8.29 14.17
C SER A 250 -17.35 -7.55 13.30
N LEU A 251 -16.25 -8.19 12.93
CA LEU A 251 -15.22 -7.58 12.08
C LEU A 251 -15.55 -7.63 10.58
N LYS A 252 -16.52 -8.42 10.13
CA LYS A 252 -16.83 -8.60 8.70
C LYS A 252 -17.16 -7.28 8.03
N GLU A 253 -18.11 -6.54 8.55
CA GLU A 253 -18.55 -5.26 7.97
C GLU A 253 -17.44 -4.20 8.08
N GLN A 254 -16.69 -4.18 9.17
CA GLN A 254 -15.56 -3.27 9.35
C GLN A 254 -14.47 -3.53 8.31
N PHE A 255 -14.09 -4.78 8.06
CA PHE A 255 -13.14 -5.13 6.99
C PHE A 255 -13.68 -4.75 5.62
N LYS A 256 -14.94 -5.05 5.33
CA LYS A 256 -15.57 -4.71 4.06
C LYS A 256 -15.53 -3.20 3.79
N GLU A 257 -15.88 -2.40 4.79
CA GLU A 257 -15.86 -0.95 4.70
C GLU A 257 -14.44 -0.41 4.50
N LEU A 258 -13.48 -0.84 5.31
CA LEU A 258 -12.08 -0.41 5.21
C LEU A 258 -11.45 -0.80 3.86
N ILE A 259 -11.62 -2.07 3.44
CA ILE A 259 -11.09 -2.54 2.16
C ILE A 259 -11.73 -1.79 0.99
N THR A 260 -13.05 -1.57 1.02
CA THR A 260 -13.73 -0.80 -0.02
C THR A 260 -13.14 0.60 -0.14
N ARG A 261 -12.96 1.31 0.98
CA ARG A 261 -12.39 2.66 0.99
C ARG A 261 -10.98 2.70 0.43
N PHE A 262 -10.11 1.81 0.91
CA PHE A 262 -8.73 1.75 0.43
C PHE A 262 -8.65 1.38 -1.05
N TYR A 263 -9.47 0.43 -1.49
CA TYR A 263 -9.49 0.00 -2.88
C TYR A 263 -10.02 1.10 -3.80
N VAL A 264 -11.14 1.74 -3.44
CA VAL A 264 -11.72 2.84 -4.23
C VAL A 264 -10.76 4.01 -4.33
N SER A 265 -10.04 4.36 -3.26
CA SER A 265 -9.05 5.43 -3.32
C SER A 265 -7.86 5.13 -4.24
N GLN A 266 -7.51 3.86 -4.41
CA GLN A 266 -6.42 3.42 -5.29
C GLN A 266 -6.86 3.16 -6.74
N THR A 267 -8.13 2.84 -6.96
CA THR A 267 -8.59 2.33 -8.27
C THR A 267 -9.76 3.10 -8.86
N GLN A 268 -10.44 3.95 -8.06
CA GLN A 268 -11.70 4.64 -8.37
C GLN A 268 -12.85 3.68 -8.77
N THR A 269 -12.72 2.40 -8.48
CA THR A 269 -13.72 1.35 -8.76
C THR A 269 -14.03 0.56 -7.49
N LEU A 270 -15.11 -0.19 -7.49
CA LEU A 270 -15.43 -1.09 -6.37
C LEU A 270 -14.59 -2.37 -6.45
N PRO A 271 -14.25 -3.00 -5.30
CA PRO A 271 -13.57 -4.29 -5.28
C PRO A 271 -14.39 -5.38 -5.97
N ASN A 272 -13.72 -6.28 -6.68
CA ASN A 272 -14.34 -7.50 -7.16
C ASN A 272 -14.44 -8.54 -6.02
N TRP A 273 -15.64 -8.64 -5.43
CA TRP A 273 -15.90 -9.54 -4.30
C TRP A 273 -15.94 -11.02 -4.67
N GLU A 274 -15.85 -11.38 -5.96
CA GLU A 274 -15.66 -12.77 -6.39
C GLU A 274 -14.22 -13.24 -6.15
N ASN A 275 -13.25 -12.32 -6.37
CA ASN A 275 -11.82 -12.57 -6.17
C ASN A 275 -11.34 -12.17 -4.78
N LEU A 276 -12.05 -11.29 -4.08
CA LEU A 276 -11.72 -10.85 -2.72
C LEU A 276 -12.84 -11.23 -1.76
N LYS A 277 -12.67 -12.28 -0.98
CA LYS A 277 -13.67 -12.78 -0.04
C LYS A 277 -13.34 -12.39 1.41
N ILE A 278 -14.38 -12.03 2.17
CA ILE A 278 -14.28 -11.71 3.60
C ILE A 278 -15.10 -12.74 4.36
N LEU A 279 -14.46 -13.70 5.01
CA LEU A 279 -15.09 -14.87 5.60
C LEU A 279 -14.74 -14.99 7.09
N ASN A 280 -15.72 -15.41 7.90
CA ASN A 280 -15.42 -15.85 9.26
C ASN A 280 -14.56 -17.12 9.22
N ALA A 281 -13.61 -17.27 10.13
CA ALA A 281 -12.75 -18.45 10.14
C ALA A 281 -13.52 -19.74 10.31
N TRP A 282 -14.51 -19.77 11.21
CA TRP A 282 -15.31 -20.97 11.50
C TRP A 282 -16.45 -21.20 10.50
N GLY A 283 -17.37 -20.23 10.41
CA GLY A 283 -18.62 -20.35 9.65
C GLY A 283 -19.77 -21.01 10.38
N ARG A 284 -20.92 -21.15 9.68
CA ARG A 284 -22.11 -21.87 10.14
C ARG A 284 -22.79 -22.56 8.96
N PRO A 285 -23.39 -23.77 9.18
CA PRO A 285 -24.16 -24.46 8.15
C PRO A 285 -25.57 -23.87 7.93
N VAL A 286 -25.97 -22.82 8.67
CA VAL A 286 -27.33 -22.28 8.66
C VAL A 286 -27.46 -21.17 7.63
N SER A 287 -28.45 -21.31 6.75
CA SER A 287 -28.97 -20.33 5.79
C SER A 287 -28.02 -19.90 4.66
N GLY A 288 -27.85 -20.71 3.63
CA GLY A 288 -27.61 -20.25 2.25
C GLY A 288 -26.36 -19.41 1.93
N ASP A 289 -25.82 -18.72 2.91
CA ASP A 289 -24.61 -17.93 2.79
C ASP A 289 -23.39 -18.75 3.24
N ASP A 290 -22.45 -18.89 2.32
CA ASP A 290 -21.11 -19.45 2.57
C ASP A 290 -20.33 -18.52 3.49
N ASP A 291 -20.62 -18.54 4.79
CA ASP A 291 -20.17 -17.52 5.74
C ASP A 291 -18.85 -17.83 6.45
N GLY A 292 -18.23 -18.98 6.22
CA GLY A 292 -17.00 -19.33 6.91
C GLY A 292 -16.03 -20.20 6.14
N LEU A 293 -14.74 -19.92 6.32
CA LEU A 293 -13.67 -20.62 5.62
C LEU A 293 -13.64 -22.13 5.94
N TYR A 294 -13.67 -22.49 7.23
CA TYR A 294 -13.68 -23.90 7.66
C TYR A 294 -14.94 -24.63 7.17
N HIS A 295 -16.12 -23.99 7.28
CA HIS A 295 -17.38 -24.57 6.82
C HIS A 295 -17.36 -24.82 5.29
N GLN A 296 -16.90 -23.84 4.49
CA GLN A 296 -16.75 -24.01 3.04
C GLN A 296 -15.79 -25.14 2.72
N PHE A 297 -14.64 -25.18 3.39
CA PHE A 297 -13.62 -26.21 3.19
C PHE A 297 -14.18 -27.62 3.43
N VAL A 298 -14.90 -27.84 4.53
CA VAL A 298 -15.55 -29.12 4.85
C VAL A 298 -16.63 -29.48 3.84
N LYS A 299 -17.44 -28.49 3.40
CA LYS A 299 -18.52 -28.71 2.42
C LYS A 299 -18.03 -29.26 1.06
N TYR A 300 -16.80 -28.95 0.68
CA TYR A 300 -16.20 -29.43 -0.58
C TYR A 300 -15.50 -30.77 -0.42
N GLN A 301 -15.60 -31.44 0.75
CA GLN A 301 -15.00 -32.74 1.03
C GLN A 301 -16.08 -33.75 1.37
N ASP A 302 -16.19 -34.80 0.57
CA ASP A 302 -17.24 -35.82 0.69
C ASP A 302 -17.23 -36.56 2.06
N ASP A 303 -16.05 -36.71 2.69
CA ASP A 303 -15.87 -37.46 3.94
C ASP A 303 -15.55 -36.57 5.17
N ALA A 304 -15.65 -35.25 5.08
CA ALA A 304 -15.32 -34.38 6.19
C ALA A 304 -16.56 -34.01 7.01
N GLU A 305 -16.49 -34.22 8.32
CA GLU A 305 -17.55 -33.83 9.26
C GLU A 305 -17.34 -32.38 9.74
N TYR A 306 -18.38 -31.59 9.64
CA TYR A 306 -18.38 -30.24 10.20
C TYR A 306 -18.65 -30.28 11.70
N TYR A 307 -17.78 -29.63 12.48
CA TYR A 307 -17.97 -29.43 13.92
C TYR A 307 -18.30 -27.96 14.21
N ASP A 308 -19.40 -27.72 14.92
CA ASP A 308 -19.60 -26.41 15.54
C ASP A 308 -18.64 -26.20 16.73
N PHE A 309 -18.59 -24.95 17.25
CA PHE A 309 -17.68 -24.64 18.36
C PHE A 309 -17.91 -25.52 19.59
N ALA A 310 -19.18 -25.84 19.94
CA ALA A 310 -19.51 -26.62 21.12
C ALA A 310 -19.14 -28.11 20.94
N GLN A 311 -19.36 -28.64 19.75
CA GLN A 311 -18.96 -30.00 19.38
C GLN A 311 -17.45 -30.14 19.37
N ALA A 312 -16.75 -29.20 18.72
CA ALA A 312 -15.29 -29.19 18.65
C ALA A 312 -14.66 -29.03 20.04
N LYS A 313 -15.20 -28.15 20.89
CA LYS A 313 -14.71 -27.98 22.26
C LYS A 313 -14.90 -29.24 23.11
N ARG A 314 -16.01 -29.97 22.91
CA ARG A 314 -16.25 -31.25 23.60
C ARG A 314 -15.28 -32.36 23.12
N LYS A 315 -15.01 -32.39 21.80
CA LYS A 315 -14.14 -33.44 21.19
C LYS A 315 -12.66 -33.19 21.47
N PHE A 316 -12.20 -31.93 21.34
CA PHE A 316 -10.77 -31.59 21.32
C PHE A 316 -10.29 -30.80 22.55
N GLY A 317 -11.19 -30.23 23.35
CA GLY A 317 -10.86 -29.47 24.56
C GLY A 317 -10.21 -28.12 24.26
N PHE A 318 -8.88 -28.06 24.34
CA PHE A 318 -8.10 -26.83 24.13
C PHE A 318 -7.84 -26.58 22.62
N GLU A 319 -7.88 -25.30 22.21
CA GLU A 319 -7.70 -24.85 20.83
C GLU A 319 -8.55 -25.59 19.78
N PRO A 320 -9.88 -25.62 19.97
CA PRO A 320 -10.76 -26.46 19.15
C PRO A 320 -10.73 -26.12 17.67
N PHE A 321 -10.52 -24.82 17.30
CA PHE A 321 -10.43 -24.40 15.89
C PHE A 321 -9.20 -24.98 15.20
N GLU A 322 -8.05 -24.90 15.83
CA GLU A 322 -6.83 -25.49 15.29
C GLU A 322 -6.98 -27.00 15.05
N LYS A 323 -7.57 -27.70 16.02
CA LYS A 323 -7.77 -29.15 15.93
C LYS A 323 -8.72 -29.58 14.81
N VAL A 324 -9.84 -28.88 14.63
CA VAL A 324 -10.74 -29.20 13.52
C VAL A 324 -10.10 -28.91 12.15
N CYS A 325 -9.32 -27.84 12.05
CA CYS A 325 -8.57 -27.55 10.84
C CYS A 325 -7.50 -28.61 10.55
N GLN A 326 -6.75 -29.05 11.57
CA GLN A 326 -5.75 -30.13 11.43
C GLN A 326 -6.41 -31.44 10.97
N GLU A 327 -7.53 -31.85 11.60
CA GLU A 327 -8.26 -33.04 11.20
C GLU A 327 -8.78 -32.96 9.76
N ALA A 328 -9.32 -31.80 9.37
CA ALA A 328 -9.81 -31.60 8.02
C ALA A 328 -8.70 -31.65 6.96
N ILE A 329 -7.52 -31.08 7.26
CA ILE A 329 -6.37 -31.10 6.33
C ILE A 329 -5.77 -32.52 6.24
N GLN A 330 -5.67 -33.24 7.35
CA GLN A 330 -5.12 -34.61 7.35
C GLN A 330 -5.94 -35.55 6.47
N LYS A 331 -7.25 -35.39 6.39
CA LYS A 331 -8.10 -36.18 5.49
C LYS A 331 -7.78 -35.95 4.01
N ILE A 332 -7.37 -34.73 3.60
CA ILE A 332 -6.93 -34.48 2.21
C ILE A 332 -5.63 -35.19 1.90
N VAL A 333 -4.65 -35.09 2.82
CA VAL A 333 -3.32 -35.70 2.60
C VAL A 333 -3.41 -37.23 2.54
N ALA A 334 -4.38 -37.82 3.20
CA ALA A 334 -4.63 -39.28 3.14
C ALA A 334 -5.31 -39.75 1.85
N LEU A 335 -5.87 -38.82 1.04
CA LEU A 335 -6.55 -39.11 -0.23
C LEU A 335 -5.65 -38.87 -1.46
N GLN A 336 -4.46 -38.31 -1.29
CA GLN A 336 -3.42 -38.15 -2.31
C GLN A 336 -2.39 -39.32 -2.21
#